data_03b235281370c70cf5b1c298bcffb2cf
#
_entry.id   03b235281370c70cf5b1c298bcffb2cf
#
_cell.length_a   1.000
_cell.length_b   1.000
_cell.length_c   1.000
_cell.angle_alpha   90.00
_cell.angle_beta   90.00
_cell.angle_gamma   90.00
#
_symmetry.space_group_name_H-M   'P 1'
#
loop_
_entity.id
_entity.type
_entity.pdbx_description
1 polymer ?
#
loop_
_entity_poly.entity_id
_entity_poly.type
_entity_poly.pdbx_seq_one_letter_code
_entity_poly.pdbx_strand_id
1 'polypeptide(L)'
;LPLAKRFGNDRDPNLCGCFLYLATLAQKKGDYDAAIRWYRASLPGIPVDRDEWSSWGIGLAGLAMAQDRLDLAARLLSATEAADIETNRMWPIYQNDCARLVSEVQSKLSAERFDAAWAEGRVAPFEQVVEEAVSILEATLAVRGQLAPT
;
A
#
# COMPACT_ATOMS: atom_id res chain seq x y z
N LEU A 1 20.53 13.35 -8.90
CA LEU A 1 19.17 13.92 -8.98
C LEU A 1 18.13 12.82 -9.11
N PRO A 2 17.04 12.89 -8.34
CA PRO A 2 15.91 12.01 -8.57
C PRO A 2 15.41 12.13 -9.99
N LEU A 3 15.01 11.01 -10.59
CA LEU A 3 14.52 10.99 -11.97
C LEU A 3 13.36 11.98 -12.18
N ALA A 4 12.48 12.10 -11.21
CA ALA A 4 11.34 13.02 -11.27
C ALA A 4 11.78 14.46 -11.46
N LYS A 5 12.79 14.91 -10.72
CA LYS A 5 13.34 16.27 -10.86
C LYS A 5 14.08 16.44 -12.17
N ARG A 6 14.77 15.39 -12.65
CA ARG A 6 15.49 15.43 -13.91
C ARG A 6 14.55 15.66 -15.09
N PHE A 7 13.35 15.11 -15.06
CA PHE A 7 12.34 15.27 -16.09
C PHE A 7 11.32 16.38 -15.79
N GLY A 8 11.55 17.15 -14.73
CA GLY A 8 10.84 18.39 -14.47
C GLY A 8 9.51 18.27 -13.73
N ASN A 9 9.03 17.06 -13.45
CA ASN A 9 7.76 16.88 -12.78
C ASN A 9 7.71 15.59 -11.97
N ASP A 10 7.80 15.71 -10.65
CA ASP A 10 7.74 14.59 -9.71
C ASP A 10 6.33 14.01 -9.55
N ARG A 11 5.31 14.65 -10.13
CA ARG A 11 3.92 14.17 -10.15
C ARG A 11 3.50 13.59 -11.49
N ASP A 12 4.45 13.42 -12.42
CA ASP A 12 4.15 12.81 -13.71
C ASP A 12 3.57 11.40 -13.49
N PRO A 13 2.33 11.13 -13.92
CA PRO A 13 1.71 9.82 -13.71
C PRO A 13 2.51 8.68 -14.32
N ASN A 14 3.15 8.90 -15.46
CA ASN A 14 3.97 7.87 -16.10
C ASN A 14 5.17 7.50 -15.25
N LEU A 15 5.85 8.50 -14.69
CA LEU A 15 7.01 8.28 -13.83
C LEU A 15 6.61 7.62 -12.52
N CYS A 16 5.53 8.11 -11.90
CA CYS A 16 5.02 7.52 -10.66
C CYS A 16 4.53 6.10 -10.88
N GLY A 17 3.92 5.80 -12.03
CA GLY A 17 3.54 4.46 -12.43
C GLY A 17 4.73 3.52 -12.55
N CYS A 18 5.86 4.02 -13.08
CA CYS A 18 7.11 3.25 -13.14
C CYS A 18 7.61 2.91 -11.72
N PHE A 19 7.57 3.86 -10.80
CA PHE A 19 7.97 3.62 -9.42
C PHE A 19 7.06 2.60 -8.74
N LEU A 20 5.76 2.68 -8.98
CA LEU A 20 4.80 1.71 -8.47
C LEU A 20 5.10 0.30 -9.01
N TYR A 21 5.42 0.18 -10.29
CA TYR A 21 5.80 -1.09 -10.89
C TYR A 21 7.08 -1.65 -10.28
N LEU A 22 8.08 -0.79 -10.07
CA LEU A 22 9.33 -1.19 -9.41
C LEU A 22 9.08 -1.66 -7.97
N ALA A 23 8.17 -1.00 -7.25
CA ALA A 23 7.78 -1.43 -5.92
C ALA A 23 7.19 -2.84 -5.94
N THR A 24 6.30 -3.11 -6.88
CA THR A 24 5.69 -4.43 -7.04
C THR A 24 6.72 -5.51 -7.35
N LEU A 25 7.68 -5.22 -8.24
CA LEU A 25 8.75 -6.16 -8.56
C LEU A 25 9.64 -6.44 -7.36
N ALA A 26 10.04 -5.41 -6.62
CA ALA A 26 10.86 -5.57 -5.42
C ALA A 26 10.12 -6.42 -4.37
N GLN A 27 8.83 -6.18 -4.20
CA GLN A 27 7.99 -6.95 -3.27
C GLN A 27 7.95 -8.43 -3.64
N LYS A 28 7.80 -8.74 -4.91
CA LYS A 28 7.79 -10.13 -5.41
C LYS A 28 9.11 -10.84 -5.18
N LYS A 29 10.21 -10.10 -5.18
CA LYS A 29 11.56 -10.63 -4.91
C LYS A 29 11.84 -10.76 -3.41
N GLY A 30 10.96 -10.29 -2.56
CA GLY A 30 11.16 -10.26 -1.11
C GLY A 30 12.04 -9.12 -0.62
N ASP A 31 12.39 -8.17 -1.49
CA ASP A 31 13.16 -6.98 -1.12
C ASP A 31 12.21 -5.89 -0.64
N TYR A 32 11.75 -6.04 0.59
CA TYR A 32 10.74 -5.15 1.16
C TYR A 32 11.26 -3.73 1.42
N ASP A 33 12.54 -3.58 1.74
CA ASP A 33 13.19 -2.28 1.86
C ASP A 33 13.07 -1.47 0.57
N ALA A 34 13.47 -2.09 -0.54
CA ALA A 34 13.39 -1.46 -1.85
C ALA A 34 11.94 -1.19 -2.24
N ALA A 35 11.03 -2.13 -1.96
CA ALA A 35 9.62 -1.97 -2.26
C ALA A 35 9.05 -0.73 -1.58
N ILE A 36 9.32 -0.54 -0.30
CA ILE A 36 8.80 0.60 0.46
C ILE A 36 9.38 1.92 -0.08
N ARG A 37 10.67 1.95 -0.42
CA ARG A 37 11.29 3.13 -1.03
C ARG A 37 10.63 3.51 -2.35
N TRP A 38 10.32 2.51 -3.20
CA TRP A 38 9.64 2.77 -4.46
C TRP A 38 8.19 3.21 -4.25
N TYR A 39 7.47 2.62 -3.28
CA TYR A 39 6.14 3.11 -2.93
C TYR A 39 6.20 4.58 -2.48
N ARG A 40 7.16 4.94 -1.64
CA ARG A 40 7.33 6.34 -1.22
C ARG A 40 7.53 7.25 -2.44
N ALA A 41 8.38 6.86 -3.36
CA ALA A 41 8.65 7.64 -4.58
C ALA A 41 7.42 7.77 -5.47
N SER A 42 6.51 6.79 -5.45
CA SER A 42 5.31 6.79 -6.29
C SER A 42 4.16 7.65 -5.76
N LEU A 43 4.20 8.04 -4.48
CA LEU A 43 3.08 8.72 -3.81
C LEU A 43 2.59 9.99 -4.51
N PRO A 44 3.45 10.84 -5.09
CA PRO A 44 2.95 12.02 -5.80
C PRO A 44 1.99 11.71 -6.94
N GLY A 45 1.98 10.48 -7.46
CA GLY A 45 1.05 10.04 -8.51
C GLY A 45 -0.35 9.73 -8.02
N ILE A 46 -0.56 9.50 -6.72
CA ILE A 46 -1.85 9.07 -6.20
C ILE A 46 -3.00 10.04 -6.53
N PRO A 47 -2.85 11.37 -6.36
CA PRO A 47 -3.95 12.28 -6.64
C PRO A 47 -4.39 12.30 -8.10
N VAL A 48 -3.51 11.93 -9.04
CA VAL A 48 -3.75 12.03 -10.48
C VAL A 48 -4.02 10.69 -11.15
N ASP A 49 -3.61 9.58 -10.55
CA ASP A 49 -3.73 8.24 -11.17
C ASP A 49 -4.63 7.32 -10.34
N ARG A 50 -5.92 7.60 -10.38
CA ARG A 50 -6.93 6.82 -9.64
C ARG A 50 -7.07 5.39 -10.15
N ASP A 51 -6.74 5.13 -11.41
CA ASP A 51 -6.83 3.79 -11.99
C ASP A 51 -5.86 2.81 -11.32
N GLU A 52 -4.78 3.33 -10.74
CA GLU A 52 -3.77 2.51 -10.05
C GLU A 52 -3.95 2.44 -8.52
N TRP A 53 -5.01 3.02 -7.98
CA TRP A 53 -5.25 2.99 -6.53
C TRP A 53 -5.28 1.59 -5.96
N SER A 54 -5.87 0.64 -6.68
CA SER A 54 -5.91 -0.77 -6.25
C SER A 54 -4.51 -1.36 -6.12
N SER A 55 -3.60 -1.00 -7.00
CA SER A 55 -2.20 -1.46 -6.95
C SER A 55 -1.51 -0.97 -5.68
N TRP A 56 -1.67 0.31 -5.32
CA TRP A 56 -1.14 0.83 -4.06
C TRP A 56 -1.75 0.12 -2.86
N GLY A 57 -3.08 0.05 -2.81
CA GLY A 57 -3.81 -0.50 -1.66
C GLY A 57 -3.49 -1.97 -1.42
N ILE A 58 -3.56 -2.78 -2.45
CA ILE A 58 -3.32 -4.24 -2.36
C ILE A 58 -1.84 -4.53 -2.10
N GLY A 59 -0.95 -3.83 -2.80
CA GLY A 59 0.49 -4.01 -2.62
C GLY A 59 0.95 -3.67 -1.22
N LEU A 60 0.53 -2.51 -0.71
CA LEU A 60 0.87 -2.09 0.64
C LEU A 60 0.24 -2.97 1.72
N ALA A 61 -0.98 -3.46 1.49
CA ALA A 61 -1.61 -4.43 2.40
C ALA A 61 -0.79 -5.72 2.49
N GLY A 62 -0.28 -6.20 1.36
CA GLY A 62 0.61 -7.37 1.34
C GLY A 62 1.89 -7.13 2.14
N LEU A 63 2.50 -5.95 2.01
CA LEU A 63 3.68 -5.58 2.80
C LEU A 63 3.35 -5.50 4.29
N ALA A 64 2.22 -4.91 4.64
CA ALA A 64 1.78 -4.81 6.03
C ALA A 64 1.61 -6.21 6.65
N MET A 65 1.02 -7.13 5.91
CA MET A 65 0.88 -8.53 6.35
C MET A 65 2.23 -9.20 6.53
N ALA A 66 3.17 -8.98 5.62
CA ALA A 66 4.52 -9.53 5.72
C ALA A 66 5.27 -9.03 6.95
N GLN A 67 4.95 -7.83 7.42
CA GLN A 67 5.52 -7.25 8.64
C GLN A 67 4.66 -7.48 9.88
N ASP A 68 3.66 -8.33 9.78
CA ASP A 68 2.72 -8.64 10.86
C ASP A 68 1.94 -7.40 11.35
N ARG A 69 1.71 -6.45 10.47
CA ARG A 69 0.90 -5.27 10.72
C ARG A 69 -0.53 -5.50 10.23
N LEU A 70 -1.24 -6.39 10.91
CA LEU A 70 -2.54 -6.87 10.44
C LEU A 70 -3.65 -5.81 10.52
N ASP A 71 -3.62 -4.95 11.53
CA ASP A 71 -4.58 -3.84 11.62
C ASP A 71 -4.42 -2.88 10.46
N LEU A 72 -3.17 -2.58 10.10
CA LEU A 72 -2.86 -1.71 8.97
C LEU A 72 -3.32 -2.35 7.66
N ALA A 73 -3.09 -3.65 7.49
CA ALA A 73 -3.54 -4.38 6.31
C ALA A 73 -5.07 -4.31 6.17
N ALA A 74 -5.82 -4.53 7.25
CA ALA A 74 -7.27 -4.44 7.23
C ALA A 74 -7.75 -3.04 6.85
N ARG A 75 -7.13 -2.00 7.40
CA ARG A 75 -7.47 -0.62 7.09
C ARG A 75 -7.20 -0.27 5.63
N LEU A 76 -6.06 -0.72 5.09
CA LEU A 76 -5.72 -0.52 3.68
C LEU A 76 -6.70 -1.22 2.75
N LEU A 77 -7.04 -2.46 3.05
CA LEU A 77 -7.98 -3.23 2.24
C LEU A 77 -9.37 -2.62 2.25
N SER A 78 -9.82 -2.14 3.41
CA SER A 78 -11.10 -1.45 3.53
C SER A 78 -11.15 -0.16 2.72
N ALA A 79 -10.10 0.65 2.81
CA ALA A 79 -10.00 1.90 2.07
C ALA A 79 -9.94 1.63 0.55
N THR A 80 -9.25 0.59 0.14
CA THR A 80 -9.14 0.18 -1.26
C THR A 80 -10.51 -0.25 -1.81
N GLU A 81 -11.23 -1.06 -1.04
CA GLU A 81 -12.57 -1.50 -1.44
C GLU A 81 -13.55 -0.32 -1.51
N ALA A 82 -13.50 0.58 -0.55
CA ALA A 82 -14.35 1.77 -0.55
C ALA A 82 -14.08 2.65 -1.79
N ALA A 83 -12.81 2.82 -2.14
CA ALA A 83 -12.42 3.57 -3.33
C ALA A 83 -12.91 2.89 -4.61
N ASP A 84 -12.87 1.56 -4.67
CA ASP A 84 -13.39 0.80 -5.82
C ASP A 84 -14.90 0.98 -5.97
N ILE A 85 -15.65 0.89 -4.87
CA ILE A 85 -17.10 1.12 -4.90
C ILE A 85 -17.43 2.50 -5.46
N GLU A 86 -16.67 3.53 -5.03
CA GLU A 86 -16.88 4.89 -5.49
C GLU A 86 -16.53 5.09 -6.95
N THR A 87 -15.41 4.50 -7.41
CA THR A 87 -14.87 4.75 -8.76
C THR A 87 -15.22 3.66 -9.76
N ASN A 88 -15.58 2.46 -9.30
CA ASN A 88 -15.83 1.27 -10.12
C ASN A 88 -14.66 0.96 -11.06
N ARG A 89 -13.43 1.05 -10.57
CA ARG A 89 -12.23 0.94 -11.38
C ARG A 89 -11.32 -0.25 -11.06
N MET A 90 -11.71 -1.08 -10.08
CA MET A 90 -10.90 -2.23 -9.74
C MET A 90 -11.02 -3.34 -10.78
N TRP A 91 -9.89 -3.73 -11.34
CA TRP A 91 -9.84 -4.85 -12.29
C TRP A 91 -10.18 -6.17 -11.59
N PRO A 92 -10.79 -7.15 -12.29
CA PRO A 92 -11.16 -8.44 -11.68
C PRO A 92 -9.99 -9.15 -10.98
N ILE A 93 -8.78 -9.06 -11.52
CA ILE A 93 -7.60 -9.68 -10.89
C ILE A 93 -7.33 -9.07 -9.50
N TYR A 94 -7.50 -7.76 -9.35
CA TYR A 94 -7.31 -7.10 -8.07
C TYR A 94 -8.45 -7.40 -7.10
N GLN A 95 -9.66 -7.58 -7.60
CA GLN A 95 -10.80 -8.00 -6.76
C GLN A 95 -10.53 -9.35 -6.10
N ASN A 96 -9.99 -10.31 -6.85
CA ASN A 96 -9.63 -11.62 -6.33
C ASN A 96 -8.51 -11.53 -5.30
N ASP A 97 -7.47 -10.76 -5.57
CA ASP A 97 -6.36 -10.55 -4.65
C ASP A 97 -6.84 -9.87 -3.36
N CYS A 98 -7.68 -8.87 -3.48
CA CYS A 98 -8.24 -8.16 -2.34
C CYS A 98 -9.05 -9.12 -1.46
N ALA A 99 -9.93 -9.92 -2.05
CA ALA A 99 -10.74 -10.88 -1.32
C ALA A 99 -9.89 -11.92 -0.59
N ARG A 100 -8.83 -12.41 -1.24
CA ARG A 100 -7.90 -13.36 -0.63
C ARG A 100 -7.17 -12.75 0.58
N LEU A 101 -6.68 -11.53 0.43
CA LEU A 101 -5.99 -10.84 1.53
C LEU A 101 -6.94 -10.53 2.69
N VAL A 102 -8.15 -10.09 2.41
CA VAL A 102 -9.18 -9.88 3.44
C VAL A 102 -9.41 -11.16 4.24
N SER A 103 -9.57 -12.29 3.54
CA SER A 103 -9.78 -13.58 4.18
C SER A 103 -8.61 -13.97 5.09
N GLU A 104 -7.37 -13.75 4.62
CA GLU A 104 -6.16 -14.04 5.41
C GLU A 104 -6.09 -13.17 6.67
N VAL A 105 -6.37 -11.87 6.54
CA VAL A 105 -6.34 -10.96 7.69
C VAL A 105 -7.43 -11.34 8.71
N GLN A 106 -8.62 -11.66 8.24
CA GLN A 106 -9.72 -12.11 9.11
C GLN A 106 -9.36 -13.37 9.89
N SER A 107 -8.58 -14.27 9.29
CA SER A 107 -8.17 -15.50 9.95
C SER A 107 -7.13 -15.27 11.05
N LYS A 108 -6.44 -14.13 11.03
CA LYS A 108 -5.32 -13.83 11.94
C LYS A 108 -5.63 -12.77 12.98
N LEU A 109 -6.68 -11.97 12.77
CA LEU A 109 -7.13 -10.96 13.73
C LEU A 109 -8.39 -11.42 14.47
N SER A 110 -8.59 -10.94 15.70
CA SER A 110 -9.87 -11.10 16.36
C SER A 110 -10.95 -10.31 15.59
N ALA A 111 -12.20 -10.76 15.68
CA ALA A 111 -13.31 -10.07 15.03
C ALA A 111 -13.40 -8.61 15.43
N GLU A 112 -13.19 -8.31 16.71
CA GLU A 112 -13.23 -6.93 17.24
C GLU A 112 -12.16 -6.04 16.59
N ARG A 113 -10.93 -6.53 16.53
CA ARG A 113 -9.82 -5.77 15.94
C ARG A 113 -10.00 -5.59 14.44
N PHE A 114 -10.44 -6.63 13.74
CA PHE A 114 -10.72 -6.55 12.32
C PHE A 114 -11.83 -5.51 12.06
N ASP A 115 -12.94 -5.59 12.77
CA ASP A 115 -14.07 -4.69 12.56
C ASP A 115 -13.70 -3.23 12.84
N ALA A 116 -12.90 -2.98 13.87
CA ALA A 116 -12.43 -1.63 14.19
C ALA A 116 -11.54 -1.05 13.08
N ALA A 117 -10.55 -1.84 12.63
CA ALA A 117 -9.65 -1.41 11.55
C ALA A 117 -10.41 -1.22 10.23
N TRP A 118 -11.33 -2.12 9.93
CA TRP A 118 -12.16 -2.04 8.73
C TRP A 118 -13.02 -0.77 8.72
N ALA A 119 -13.65 -0.45 9.86
CA ALA A 119 -14.45 0.76 9.98
C ALA A 119 -13.62 2.03 9.81
N GLU A 120 -12.40 2.07 10.34
CA GLU A 120 -11.48 3.19 10.14
C GLU A 120 -11.13 3.40 8.68
N GLY A 121 -10.77 2.33 7.99
CA GLY A 121 -10.41 2.40 6.58
C GLY A 121 -11.57 2.83 5.69
N ARG A 122 -12.79 2.45 6.08
CA ARG A 122 -13.99 2.73 5.28
C ARG A 122 -14.29 4.22 5.16
N VAL A 123 -13.94 5.01 6.18
CA VAL A 123 -14.27 6.45 6.23
C VAL A 123 -13.06 7.34 5.97
N ALA A 124 -11.84 6.80 5.98
CA ALA A 124 -10.64 7.60 5.77
C ALA A 124 -10.40 7.84 4.28
N PRO A 125 -9.88 9.03 3.89
CA PRO A 125 -9.47 9.26 2.51
C PRO A 125 -8.38 8.27 2.09
N PHE A 126 -8.51 7.69 0.91
CA PHE A 126 -7.56 6.68 0.41
C PHE A 126 -6.12 7.18 0.42
N GLU A 127 -5.90 8.39 -0.08
CA GLU A 127 -4.57 8.99 -0.15
C GLU A 127 -3.92 9.09 1.23
N GLN A 128 -4.69 9.46 2.24
CA GLN A 128 -4.21 9.55 3.61
C GLN A 128 -3.82 8.19 4.16
N VAL A 129 -4.65 7.18 3.93
CA VAL A 129 -4.38 5.82 4.42
C VAL A 129 -3.10 5.27 3.81
N VAL A 130 -2.89 5.49 2.51
CA VAL A 130 -1.68 5.04 1.81
C VAL A 130 -0.45 5.76 2.33
N GLU A 131 -0.51 7.07 2.52
CA GLU A 131 0.62 7.85 3.03
C GLU A 131 1.00 7.41 4.45
N GLU A 132 0.01 7.25 5.32
CA GLU A 132 0.23 6.74 6.68
C GLU A 132 0.83 5.33 6.66
N ALA A 133 0.34 4.47 5.77
CA ALA A 133 0.84 3.11 5.64
C ALA A 133 2.32 3.10 5.28
N VAL A 134 2.73 3.88 4.29
CA VAL A 134 4.14 3.96 3.90
C VAL A 134 4.99 4.45 5.06
N SER A 135 4.54 5.45 5.81
CA SER A 135 5.26 5.97 6.96
C SER A 135 5.40 4.93 8.07
N ILE A 136 4.36 4.17 8.36
CA ILE A 136 4.39 3.10 9.38
C ILE A 136 5.35 1.99 8.95
N LEU A 137 5.30 1.59 7.68
CA LEU A 137 6.16 0.52 7.16
C LEU A 137 7.62 0.95 7.16
N GLU A 138 7.92 2.19 6.82
CA GLU A 138 9.27 2.75 6.91
C GLU A 138 9.79 2.74 8.34
N ALA A 139 8.96 3.15 9.30
CA ALA A 139 9.33 3.15 10.70
C ALA A 139 9.61 1.73 11.23
N THR A 140 8.83 0.75 10.80
CA THR A 140 9.04 -0.65 11.16
C THR A 140 10.38 -1.16 10.66
N LEU A 141 10.77 -0.83 9.43
CA LEU A 141 12.06 -1.21 8.88
C LEU A 141 13.22 -0.54 9.61
N ALA A 142 13.08 0.74 9.96
CA ALA A 142 14.09 1.47 10.71
C ALA A 142 14.36 0.82 12.07
N VAL A 143 13.30 0.42 12.79
CA VAL A 143 13.42 -0.28 14.07
C VAL A 143 14.11 -1.63 13.89
N ARG A 144 13.72 -2.41 12.88
CA ARG A 144 14.34 -3.71 12.58
C ARG A 144 15.82 -3.55 12.23
N GLY A 145 16.17 -2.53 11.45
CA GLY A 145 17.56 -2.21 11.11
C GLY A 145 18.40 -1.89 12.34
N GLN A 146 17.84 -1.17 13.31
CA GLN A 146 18.51 -0.82 14.57
C GLN A 146 18.71 -2.04 15.48
N LEU A 147 17.82 -3.02 15.42
CA LEU A 147 17.87 -4.23 16.24
C LEU A 147 18.66 -5.36 15.58
N ALA A 148 18.94 -5.25 14.28
CA ALA A 148 19.67 -6.28 13.56
C ALA A 148 21.12 -6.35 14.04
N PRO A 149 21.71 -7.56 14.19
CA PRO A 149 23.13 -7.71 14.52
C PRO A 149 23.98 -7.07 13.42
N THR A 150 24.96 -6.30 13.82
CA THR A 150 25.92 -5.69 12.90
C THR A 150 27.00 -6.69 12.51
#